data_3b400bfd9465cda559854d6137eaae06
#
_entry.id   3b400bfd9465cda559854d6137eaae06
#
_cell.length_a   1.000
_cell.length_b   1.000
_cell.length_c   1.000
_cell.angle_alpha   90.00
_cell.angle_beta   90.00
_cell.angle_gamma   90.00
#
_symmetry.space_group_name_H-M   'P 1'
#
loop_
_entity.id
_entity.type
_entity.pdbx_description
1 polymer ?
#
loop_
_entity_poly.entity_id
_entity_poly.type
_entity_poly.pdbx_seq_one_letter_code
_entity_poly.pdbx_strand_id
1 'polypeptide(L)'
;SILILALFNLVFLGTEYVFVDVAAVQADAEGAVLFQNYVLGSSVAGFLLFPLADRLIPERFHRAERIVFFLICMGSFLMVLRNQNYQAMLTAGCILFVMLGLLGSRVYYVTATALGNTYGFGRTAGMGYALGIMLQFVNNMLIRHNDIQAAVLLAAIMISVFLTVKIQLT
;
A
#
# COMPACT_ATOMS: atom_id res chain seq x y z
N SER A 1 -11.18 -8.05 -10.20
CA SER A 1 -10.40 -6.82 -10.52
C SER A 1 -10.83 -5.62 -9.69
N ILE A 2 -12.14 -5.39 -9.53
CA ILE A 2 -12.63 -4.30 -8.68
C ILE A 2 -12.19 -4.51 -7.22
N LEU A 3 -12.28 -5.72 -6.72
CA LEU A 3 -11.92 -6.03 -5.34
C LEU A 3 -10.44 -5.75 -5.06
N ILE A 4 -9.55 -6.16 -5.95
CA ILE A 4 -8.11 -5.96 -5.77
C ILE A 4 -7.75 -4.47 -5.78
N LEU A 5 -8.39 -3.69 -6.66
CA LEU A 5 -8.21 -2.24 -6.70
C LEU A 5 -8.77 -1.57 -5.45
N ALA A 6 -9.94 -2.02 -4.98
CA ALA A 6 -10.54 -1.50 -3.75
C ALA A 6 -9.64 -1.78 -2.54
N LEU A 7 -9.11 -3.00 -2.43
CA LEU A 7 -8.20 -3.35 -1.35
C LEU A 7 -6.90 -2.54 -1.41
N PHE A 8 -6.34 -2.35 -2.59
CA PHE A 8 -5.15 -1.51 -2.73
C PHE A 8 -5.40 -0.07 -2.30
N ASN A 9 -6.51 0.51 -2.74
CA ASN A 9 -6.85 1.88 -2.36
C ASN A 9 -7.11 2.00 -0.86
N LEU A 10 -7.78 1.01 -0.26
CA LEU A 10 -7.97 0.95 1.18
C LEU A 10 -6.61 0.94 1.90
N VAL A 11 -5.69 0.08 1.46
CA VAL A 11 -4.36 -0.03 2.06
C VAL A 11 -3.60 1.29 1.93
N PHE A 12 -3.57 1.87 0.74
CA PHE A 12 -2.81 3.08 0.48
C PHE A 12 -3.34 4.25 1.32
N LEU A 13 -4.63 4.49 1.25
CA LEU A 13 -5.25 5.62 1.99
C LEU A 13 -5.25 5.38 3.49
N GLY A 14 -5.50 4.15 3.92
CA GLY A 14 -5.49 3.81 5.34
C GLY A 14 -4.12 3.92 5.95
N THR A 15 -3.09 3.46 5.26
CA THR A 15 -1.71 3.56 5.71
C THR A 15 -1.29 5.02 5.81
N GLU A 16 -1.61 5.83 4.80
CA GLU A 16 -1.34 7.27 4.84
C GLU A 16 -1.99 7.92 6.05
N TYR A 17 -3.27 7.63 6.29
CA TYR A 17 -3.99 8.20 7.43
C TYR A 17 -3.35 7.82 8.76
N VAL A 18 -3.07 6.53 8.97
CA VAL A 18 -2.47 6.06 10.23
C VAL A 18 -1.09 6.66 10.45
N PHE A 19 -0.28 6.71 9.40
CA PHE A 19 1.10 7.21 9.50
C PHE A 19 1.13 8.71 9.76
N VAL A 20 0.28 9.49 9.08
CA VAL A 20 0.20 10.93 9.30
C VAL A 20 -0.32 11.22 10.71
N ASP A 21 -1.28 10.45 11.21
CA ASP A 21 -1.80 10.59 12.57
C ASP A 21 -0.71 10.35 13.61
N VAL A 22 0.09 9.29 13.43
CA VAL A 22 1.22 8.99 14.32
C VAL A 22 2.29 10.10 14.23
N ALA A 23 2.57 10.58 13.04
CA ALA A 23 3.54 11.65 12.83
C ALA A 23 3.09 12.95 13.52
N ALA A 24 1.80 13.25 13.49
CA ALA A 24 1.25 14.45 14.14
C ALA A 24 1.37 14.38 15.66
N VAL A 25 1.33 13.18 16.25
CA VAL A 25 1.53 13.00 17.68
C VAL A 25 2.99 13.20 18.09
N GLN A 26 3.94 12.75 17.25
CA GLN A 26 5.37 12.79 17.55
C GLN A 26 6.04 14.10 17.13
N ALA A 27 5.46 14.78 16.15
CA ALA A 27 5.92 16.07 15.65
C ALA A 27 4.74 17.04 15.65
N ASP A 28 4.99 18.29 15.28
CA ASP A 28 3.90 19.27 15.12
C ASP A 28 3.17 19.04 13.77
N ALA A 29 2.17 19.87 13.49
CA ALA A 29 1.40 19.79 12.25
C ALA A 29 2.29 19.95 11.01
N GLU A 30 3.31 20.80 11.09
CA GLU A 30 4.26 21.03 10.01
C GLU A 30 5.09 19.76 9.73
N GLY A 31 5.55 19.09 10.79
CA GLY A 31 6.26 17.83 10.68
C GLY A 31 5.41 16.73 10.08
N ALA A 32 4.12 16.69 10.40
CA ALA A 32 3.19 15.72 9.82
C ALA A 32 3.00 15.94 8.32
N VAL A 33 2.87 17.19 7.88
CA VAL A 33 2.75 17.53 6.45
C VAL A 33 4.03 17.14 5.71
N LEU A 34 5.18 17.41 6.29
CA LEU A 34 6.47 17.05 5.71
C LEU A 34 6.59 15.51 5.57
N PHE A 35 6.18 14.77 6.61
CA PHE A 35 6.14 13.30 6.58
C PHE A 35 5.26 12.81 5.42
N GLN A 36 4.05 13.36 5.30
CA GLN A 36 3.12 13.00 4.24
C GLN A 36 3.75 13.21 2.86
N ASN A 37 4.40 14.34 2.64
CA ASN A 37 5.02 14.65 1.36
C ASN A 37 6.15 13.67 1.02
N TYR A 38 6.97 13.30 1.99
CA TYR A 38 8.06 12.35 1.77
C TYR A 38 7.53 10.94 1.45
N VAL A 39 6.52 10.46 2.19
CA VAL A 39 5.99 9.10 1.94
C VAL A 39 5.25 9.04 0.61
N LEU A 40 4.52 10.07 0.23
CA LEU A 40 3.85 10.11 -1.08
C LEU A 40 4.87 10.14 -2.22
N GLY A 41 5.95 10.90 -2.09
CA GLY A 41 7.05 10.88 -3.05
C GLY A 41 7.70 9.51 -3.17
N SER A 42 7.86 8.82 -2.04
CA SER A 42 8.40 7.46 -2.02
C SER A 42 7.49 6.48 -2.76
N SER A 43 6.17 6.63 -2.65
CA SER A 43 5.23 5.77 -3.38
C SER A 43 5.37 5.94 -4.89
N VAL A 44 5.61 7.17 -5.36
CA VAL A 44 5.87 7.43 -6.79
C VAL A 44 7.11 6.67 -7.26
N ALA A 45 8.18 6.71 -6.45
CA ALA A 45 9.38 5.94 -6.76
C ALA A 45 9.08 4.45 -6.86
N GLY A 46 8.25 3.91 -5.97
CA GLY A 46 7.82 2.51 -6.02
C GLY A 46 7.07 2.18 -7.30
N PHE A 47 6.14 3.03 -7.71
CA PHE A 47 5.42 2.83 -8.99
C PHE A 47 6.37 2.78 -10.18
N LEU A 48 7.40 3.63 -10.19
CA LEU A 48 8.37 3.68 -11.27
C LEU A 48 9.34 2.50 -11.26
N LEU A 49 9.62 1.94 -10.09
CA LEU A 49 10.56 0.82 -9.94
C LEU A 49 9.96 -0.53 -10.33
N PHE A 50 8.64 -0.65 -10.41
CA PHE A 50 8.01 -1.95 -10.70
C PHE A 50 8.49 -2.58 -12.01
N PRO A 51 8.51 -1.87 -13.15
CA PRO A 51 8.97 -2.49 -14.39
C PRO A 51 10.42 -3.00 -14.31
N LEU A 52 11.29 -2.27 -13.59
CA LEU A 52 12.67 -2.68 -13.41
C LEU A 52 12.75 -3.92 -12.51
N ALA A 53 12.02 -3.92 -11.39
CA ALA A 53 12.00 -5.05 -10.47
C ALA A 53 11.47 -6.31 -11.15
N ASP A 54 10.40 -6.17 -11.96
CA ASP A 54 9.80 -7.28 -12.67
C ASP A 54 10.80 -7.92 -13.67
N ARG A 55 11.64 -7.10 -14.29
CA ARG A 55 12.67 -7.60 -15.22
C ARG A 55 13.83 -8.26 -14.52
N LEU A 56 14.25 -7.75 -13.35
CA LEU A 56 15.45 -8.20 -12.66
C LEU A 56 15.21 -9.45 -11.81
N ILE A 57 13.99 -9.68 -11.35
CA ILE A 57 13.67 -10.80 -10.46
C ILE A 57 13.17 -11.98 -11.29
N PRO A 58 13.88 -13.12 -11.32
CA PRO A 58 13.40 -14.31 -12.03
C PRO A 58 12.13 -14.88 -11.40
N GLU A 59 11.29 -15.54 -12.20
CA GLU A 59 10.03 -16.12 -11.75
C GLU A 59 10.20 -17.09 -10.58
N ARG A 60 11.31 -17.82 -10.56
CA ARG A 60 11.59 -18.80 -9.49
C ARG A 60 11.70 -18.17 -8.11
N PHE A 61 11.96 -16.86 -8.02
CA PHE A 61 12.08 -16.13 -6.76
C PHE A 61 10.81 -15.36 -6.39
N HIS A 62 9.74 -15.45 -7.16
CA HIS A 62 8.51 -14.69 -6.87
C HIS A 62 7.89 -15.05 -5.53
N ARG A 63 7.98 -16.33 -5.11
CA ARG A 63 7.46 -16.74 -3.81
C ARG A 63 8.27 -16.11 -2.66
N ALA A 64 9.59 -16.14 -2.77
CA ALA A 64 10.48 -15.52 -1.80
C ALA A 64 10.30 -14.00 -1.79
N GLU A 65 10.13 -13.38 -2.95
CA GLU A 65 9.85 -11.96 -3.09
C GLU A 65 8.59 -11.55 -2.31
N ARG A 66 7.52 -12.33 -2.43
CA ARG A 66 6.26 -12.03 -1.72
C ARG A 66 6.42 -12.13 -0.21
N ILE A 67 7.16 -13.12 0.27
CA ILE A 67 7.42 -13.28 1.70
C ILE A 67 8.25 -12.10 2.22
N VAL A 68 9.30 -11.73 1.51
CA VAL A 68 10.17 -10.59 1.85
C VAL A 68 9.36 -9.29 1.84
N PHE A 69 8.53 -9.09 0.82
CA PHE A 69 7.66 -7.93 0.71
C PHE A 69 6.76 -7.79 1.95
N PHE A 70 6.09 -8.87 2.32
CA PHE A 70 5.19 -8.85 3.48
C PHE A 70 5.96 -8.59 4.77
N LEU A 71 7.13 -9.20 4.94
CA LEU A 71 7.96 -8.99 6.13
C LEU A 71 8.44 -7.54 6.24
N ILE A 72 8.82 -6.92 5.13
CA ILE A 72 9.23 -5.52 5.10
C ILE A 72 8.06 -4.62 5.48
N CYS A 73 6.87 -4.89 4.94
CA CYS A 73 5.67 -4.12 5.27
C CYS A 73 5.33 -4.24 6.74
N MET A 74 5.35 -5.45 7.29
CA MET A 74 5.04 -5.67 8.70
C MET A 74 6.06 -4.98 9.62
N GLY A 75 7.35 -5.12 9.31
CA GLY A 75 8.41 -4.46 10.07
C GLY A 75 8.30 -2.95 10.02
N SER A 76 7.98 -2.39 8.86
CA SER A 76 7.81 -0.94 8.69
C SER A 76 6.62 -0.42 9.50
N PHE A 77 5.49 -1.12 9.48
CA PHE A 77 4.34 -0.76 10.31
C PHE A 77 4.71 -0.76 11.80
N LEU A 78 5.39 -1.81 12.27
CA LEU A 78 5.79 -1.89 13.67
C LEU A 78 6.75 -0.76 14.04
N MET A 79 7.71 -0.43 13.18
CA MET A 79 8.64 0.66 13.43
C MET A 79 7.93 2.01 13.54
N VAL A 80 6.98 2.28 12.65
CA VAL A 80 6.24 3.54 12.67
C VAL A 80 5.39 3.63 13.93
N LEU A 81 4.68 2.57 14.29
CA LEU A 81 3.75 2.59 15.42
C LEU A 81 4.45 2.58 16.78
N ARG A 82 5.63 1.95 16.87
CA ARG A 82 6.31 1.73 18.16
C ARG A 82 7.52 2.62 18.39
N ASN A 83 8.04 3.26 17.35
CA ASN A 83 9.24 4.07 17.46
C ASN A 83 8.89 5.49 17.87
N GLN A 84 9.68 6.07 18.80
CA GLN A 84 9.50 7.44 19.24
C GLN A 84 10.43 8.42 18.53
N ASN A 85 11.32 7.95 17.67
CA ASN A 85 12.24 8.78 16.91
C ASN A 85 11.62 9.13 15.56
N TYR A 86 11.41 10.42 15.30
CA TYR A 86 10.79 10.91 14.06
C TYR A 86 11.59 10.49 12.83
N GLN A 87 12.92 10.55 12.87
CA GLN A 87 13.76 10.18 11.72
C GLN A 87 13.62 8.69 11.36
N ALA A 88 13.63 7.82 12.35
CA ALA A 88 13.43 6.38 12.13
C ALA A 88 12.03 6.10 11.60
N MET A 89 11.01 6.78 12.13
CA MET A 89 9.63 6.66 11.69
C MET A 89 9.49 7.12 10.24
N LEU A 90 10.09 8.23 9.86
CA LEU A 90 10.09 8.76 8.50
C LEU A 90 10.74 7.77 7.53
N THR A 91 11.90 7.22 7.91
CA THR A 91 12.60 6.22 7.07
C THR A 91 11.74 4.98 6.86
N ALA A 92 11.15 4.45 7.93
CA ALA A 92 10.29 3.27 7.84
C ALA A 92 9.05 3.55 7.00
N GLY A 93 8.45 4.73 7.15
CA GLY A 93 7.30 5.15 6.35
C GLY A 93 7.65 5.23 4.87
N CYS A 94 8.78 5.81 4.53
CA CYS A 94 9.24 5.89 3.14
C CYS A 94 9.46 4.50 2.54
N ILE A 95 10.08 3.58 3.28
CA ILE A 95 10.28 2.20 2.84
C ILE A 95 8.94 1.53 2.56
N LEU A 96 7.99 1.66 3.48
CA LEU A 96 6.68 1.05 3.30
C LEU A 96 5.96 1.62 2.07
N PHE A 97 6.02 2.93 1.86
CA PHE A 97 5.34 3.54 0.72
C PHE A 97 6.01 3.19 -0.61
N VAL A 98 7.32 2.96 -0.65
CA VAL A 98 7.96 2.37 -1.83
C VAL A 98 7.37 0.98 -2.10
N MET A 99 7.22 0.16 -1.07
CA MET A 99 6.60 -1.16 -1.22
C MET A 99 5.16 -1.08 -1.69
N LEU A 100 4.37 -0.13 -1.15
CA LEU A 100 2.99 0.08 -1.59
C LEU A 100 2.93 0.58 -3.04
N GLY A 101 3.88 1.40 -3.46
CA GLY A 101 3.98 1.82 -4.85
C GLY A 101 4.26 0.65 -5.79
N LEU A 102 5.15 -0.24 -5.40
CA LEU A 102 5.41 -1.48 -6.14
C LEU A 102 4.15 -2.34 -6.24
N LEU A 103 3.45 -2.52 -5.13
CA LEU A 103 2.19 -3.27 -5.11
C LEU A 103 1.15 -2.62 -6.00
N GLY A 104 1.00 -1.30 -5.92
CA GLY A 104 0.03 -0.55 -6.71
C GLY A 104 0.28 -0.69 -8.20
N SER A 105 1.52 -0.55 -8.62
CA SER A 105 1.90 -0.72 -10.02
C SER A 105 1.55 -2.13 -10.51
N ARG A 106 1.84 -3.14 -9.70
CA ARG A 106 1.51 -4.53 -10.02
C ARG A 106 0.00 -4.75 -10.11
N VAL A 107 -0.76 -4.21 -9.16
CA VAL A 107 -2.23 -4.31 -9.15
C VAL A 107 -2.82 -3.70 -10.42
N TYR A 108 -2.38 -2.49 -10.78
CA TYR A 108 -2.87 -1.83 -11.99
C TYR A 108 -2.46 -2.58 -13.26
N TYR A 109 -1.23 -3.09 -13.31
CA TYR A 109 -0.76 -3.88 -14.46
C TYR A 109 -1.60 -5.14 -14.65
N VAL A 110 -1.82 -5.90 -13.58
CA VAL A 110 -2.59 -7.14 -13.61
C VAL A 110 -4.04 -6.84 -14.03
N THR A 111 -4.64 -5.77 -13.50
CA THR A 111 -5.99 -5.37 -13.84
C THR A 111 -6.10 -4.97 -15.31
N ALA A 112 -5.16 -4.17 -15.80
CA ALA A 112 -5.15 -3.73 -17.19
C ALA A 112 -5.01 -4.92 -18.15
N THR A 113 -4.13 -5.87 -17.81
CA THR A 113 -3.91 -7.07 -18.62
C THR A 113 -5.17 -7.96 -18.64
N ALA A 114 -5.83 -8.12 -17.48
CA ALA A 114 -7.01 -8.96 -17.37
C ALA A 114 -8.21 -8.40 -18.13
N LEU A 115 -8.37 -7.06 -18.17
CA LEU A 115 -9.53 -6.43 -18.80
C LEU A 115 -9.36 -6.24 -20.31
N GLY A 116 -8.14 -6.06 -20.79
CA GLY A 116 -7.84 -6.03 -22.22
C GLY A 116 -8.28 -4.79 -23.00
N ASN A 117 -9.02 -3.86 -22.39
CA ASN A 117 -9.42 -2.63 -23.09
C ASN A 117 -9.40 -1.42 -22.15
N THR A 118 -9.20 -0.23 -22.74
CA THR A 118 -9.05 1.01 -22.00
C THR A 118 -10.33 1.44 -21.28
N TYR A 119 -11.49 1.26 -21.92
CA TYR A 119 -12.76 1.66 -21.34
C TYR A 119 -13.11 0.83 -20.11
N GLY A 120 -12.99 -0.50 -20.25
CA GLY A 120 -13.25 -1.41 -19.13
C GLY A 120 -12.28 -1.17 -17.96
N PHE A 121 -11.02 -0.88 -18.26
CA PHE A 121 -10.02 -0.57 -17.24
C PHE A 121 -10.39 0.70 -16.48
N GLY A 122 -10.73 1.77 -17.18
CA GLY A 122 -11.09 3.04 -16.54
C GLY A 122 -12.30 2.91 -15.63
N ARG A 123 -13.33 2.20 -16.09
CA ARG A 123 -14.53 1.94 -15.30
C ARG A 123 -14.21 1.13 -14.05
N THR A 124 -13.46 0.06 -14.20
CA THR A 124 -13.07 -0.80 -13.07
C THR A 124 -12.18 -0.06 -12.10
N ALA A 125 -11.23 0.74 -12.58
CA ALA A 125 -10.34 1.53 -11.72
C ALA A 125 -11.13 2.56 -10.91
N GLY A 126 -12.09 3.24 -11.55
CA GLY A 126 -12.94 4.22 -10.86
C GLY A 126 -13.80 3.58 -9.78
N MET A 127 -14.43 2.45 -10.08
CA MET A 127 -15.25 1.72 -9.11
C MET A 127 -14.39 1.18 -7.97
N GLY A 128 -13.21 0.65 -8.26
CA GLY A 128 -12.28 0.15 -7.25
C GLY A 128 -11.82 1.28 -6.33
N TYR A 129 -11.51 2.44 -6.89
CA TYR A 129 -11.11 3.61 -6.11
C TYR A 129 -12.25 4.06 -5.18
N ALA A 130 -13.46 4.15 -5.70
CA ALA A 130 -14.62 4.55 -4.92
C ALA A 130 -14.89 3.58 -3.77
N LEU A 131 -14.85 2.27 -4.03
CA LEU A 131 -15.00 1.26 -2.99
C LEU A 131 -13.87 1.32 -1.95
N GLY A 132 -12.65 1.56 -2.39
CA GLY A 132 -11.50 1.71 -1.48
C GLY A 132 -11.68 2.88 -0.53
N ILE A 133 -12.12 4.03 -1.05
CA ILE A 133 -12.42 5.20 -0.22
C ILE A 133 -13.53 4.89 0.77
N MET A 134 -14.60 4.24 0.32
CA MET A 134 -15.72 3.86 1.18
C MET A 134 -15.28 2.93 2.29
N LEU A 135 -14.47 1.92 1.97
CA LEU A 135 -13.94 0.98 2.95
C LEU A 135 -13.04 1.68 3.97
N GLN A 136 -12.22 2.62 3.52
CA GLN A 136 -11.37 3.40 4.43
C GLN A 136 -12.21 4.30 5.34
N PHE A 137 -13.27 4.90 4.81
CA PHE A 137 -14.18 5.70 5.61
C PHE A 137 -14.80 4.86 6.72
N VAL A 138 -15.32 3.66 6.37
CA VAL A 138 -15.90 2.74 7.34
C VAL A 138 -14.86 2.28 8.36
N ASN A 139 -13.67 1.92 7.89
CA ASN A 139 -12.57 1.51 8.75
C ASN A 139 -12.22 2.60 9.77
N ASN A 140 -12.14 3.84 9.31
CA ASN A 140 -11.80 4.97 10.15
C ASN A 140 -12.92 5.28 11.18
N MET A 141 -14.19 5.10 10.81
CA MET A 141 -15.31 5.33 11.73
C MET A 141 -15.43 4.24 12.79
N LEU A 142 -15.24 2.99 12.42
CA LEU A 142 -15.47 1.84 13.30
C LEU A 142 -14.24 1.51 14.16
N ILE A 143 -13.04 1.77 13.66
CA ILE A 143 -11.80 1.38 14.33
C ILE A 143 -11.02 2.65 14.66
N ARG A 144 -10.92 2.94 15.94
CA ARG A 144 -10.24 4.16 16.42
C ARG A 144 -8.80 3.92 16.87
N HIS A 145 -8.43 2.66 17.11
CA HIS A 145 -7.07 2.30 17.52
C HIS A 145 -6.15 2.09 16.33
N ASN A 146 -5.03 2.80 16.30
CA ASN A 146 -4.05 2.69 15.22
C ASN A 146 -3.49 1.29 15.07
N ASP A 147 -3.27 0.57 16.17
CA ASP A 147 -2.77 -0.82 16.13
C ASP A 147 -3.76 -1.75 15.43
N ILE A 148 -5.05 -1.60 15.70
CA ILE A 148 -6.09 -2.42 15.07
C ILE A 148 -6.22 -2.06 13.60
N GLN A 149 -6.17 -0.78 13.25
CA GLN A 149 -6.18 -0.35 11.85
C GLN A 149 -4.97 -0.90 11.10
N ALA A 150 -3.79 -0.88 11.72
CA ALA A 150 -2.58 -1.45 11.12
C ALA A 150 -2.72 -2.95 10.87
N ALA A 151 -3.32 -3.69 11.80
CA ALA A 151 -3.58 -5.12 11.61
C ALA A 151 -4.53 -5.37 10.44
N VAL A 152 -5.61 -4.58 10.33
CA VAL A 152 -6.55 -4.66 9.20
C VAL A 152 -5.84 -4.36 7.89
N LEU A 153 -5.01 -3.33 7.86
CA LEU A 153 -4.27 -2.94 6.66
C LEU A 153 -3.26 -4.00 6.24
N LEU A 154 -2.55 -4.61 7.20
CA LEU A 154 -1.63 -5.71 6.90
C LEU A 154 -2.35 -6.93 6.36
N ALA A 155 -3.53 -7.25 6.91
CA ALA A 155 -4.35 -8.33 6.38
C ALA A 155 -4.81 -8.02 4.96
N ALA A 156 -5.19 -6.77 4.68
CA ALA A 156 -5.59 -6.33 3.34
C ALA A 156 -4.42 -6.41 2.36
N ILE A 157 -3.21 -6.07 2.78
CA ILE A 157 -1.99 -6.22 1.95
C ILE A 157 -1.79 -7.69 1.59
N MET A 158 -1.88 -8.59 2.56
CA MET A 158 -1.71 -10.02 2.33
C MET A 158 -2.76 -10.56 1.36
N ILE A 159 -4.02 -10.17 1.53
CA ILE A 159 -5.11 -10.56 0.63
C ILE A 159 -4.87 -10.00 -0.77
N SER A 160 -4.44 -8.75 -0.89
CA SER A 160 -4.14 -8.12 -2.19
C SER A 160 -3.04 -8.86 -2.93
N VAL A 161 -1.96 -9.21 -2.24
CA VAL A 161 -0.86 -9.98 -2.83
C VAL A 161 -1.34 -11.35 -3.30
N PHE A 162 -2.12 -12.03 -2.46
CA PHE A 162 -2.66 -13.35 -2.79
C PHE A 162 -3.58 -13.28 -4.03
N LEU A 163 -4.49 -12.31 -4.07
CA LEU A 163 -5.41 -12.15 -5.20
C LEU A 163 -4.68 -11.75 -6.48
N THR A 164 -3.63 -10.94 -6.37
CA THR A 164 -2.81 -10.57 -7.53
C THR A 164 -2.17 -11.79 -8.16
N VAL A 165 -1.61 -12.68 -7.34
CA VAL A 165 -1.02 -13.93 -7.81
C VAL A 165 -2.09 -14.80 -8.47
N LYS A 166 -3.26 -14.94 -7.83
CA LYS A 166 -4.35 -15.75 -8.36
C LYS A 166 -4.83 -15.26 -9.73
N ILE A 167 -4.94 -13.95 -9.91
CA ILE A 167 -5.35 -13.35 -11.19
C ILE A 167 -4.28 -13.60 -12.26
N GLN A 168 -3.01 -13.52 -11.92
CA GLN A 168 -1.91 -13.77 -12.86
C GLN A 168 -1.88 -15.23 -13.33
N LEU A 169 -2.32 -16.17 -12.48
CA LEU A 169 -2.34 -17.61 -12.84
C LEU A 169 -3.51 -18.00 -13.71
N THR A 170 -4.55 -17.19 -13.76
CA THR A 170 -5.70 -17.42 -14.64
C THR A 170 -5.59 -16.62 -15.93
#